data_d7277222fef576d3ae61bac99756f1ac
#
_entry.id   d7277222fef576d3ae61bac99756f1ac
#
_cell.length_a   1.000
_cell.length_b   1.000
_cell.length_c   1.000
_cell.angle_alpha   90.00
_cell.angle_beta   90.00
_cell.angle_gamma   90.00
#
_symmetry.space_group_name_H-M   'P 1'
#
loop_
_entity.id
_entity.type
_entity.pdbx_description
1 polymer ?
#
loop_
_entity_poly.entity_id
_entity_poly.type
_entity_poly.pdbx_seq_one_letter_code
_entity_poly.pdbx_strand_id
1 'polypeptide(L)'
;MTTPYSASGAVPVGADRGKEDSGPRIRRIETFCSPLVGFVRVTSEDGRQGWGQVSTYNSDLTCEILHRQVAPWALGRGMDAMEAVIAEIPLREHKYPGTYLRRAMAGLDTAVWDWRGRVAEKPVAELLGGSSGPIRAYASSMRRDITPKDEAERLKALHDDLGFDAFKVRVGAECGEDRDEWPGRTAAIIPQIRTALGEGVALLVDGNSGFSPKRAIEVGQLLQDHGYEHFEEPCPYWILEQTAEVTRALDLDVAGGEQDWDLQTWHRMIEMRAVDIIQPDILYLGGMTRSMEVARLGAAAGLPCTPHCANLSMVTLFTMHMMRAVDLPGRYLEFSIEGEDYYPWQRDLFVTDPFVICDGQATVSEVPGWGVEINPEWLAKSKYTCSEDTP
;
A
#
# COMPACT_ATOMS: atom_id res chain seq x y z
N MET A 1 -2.86 41.85 17.61
CA MET A 1 -3.27 42.24 16.25
C MET A 1 -2.55 41.30 15.31
N THR A 2 -3.21 40.22 14.95
CA THR A 2 -2.73 39.18 14.02
C THR A 2 -3.26 39.55 12.63
N THR A 3 -2.40 40.00 11.74
CA THR A 3 -2.74 40.19 10.33
C THR A 3 -3.06 38.85 9.70
N PRO A 4 -4.18 38.68 8.99
CA PRO A 4 -4.47 37.47 8.25
C PRO A 4 -3.47 37.35 7.09
N TYR A 5 -2.85 36.17 6.99
CA TYR A 5 -2.03 35.77 5.85
C TYR A 5 -2.93 35.74 4.61
N SER A 6 -2.82 36.75 3.76
CA SER A 6 -3.52 36.76 2.49
C SER A 6 -2.81 35.78 1.55
N ALA A 7 -3.42 34.65 1.28
CA ALA A 7 -3.03 33.73 0.22
C ALA A 7 -3.35 34.33 -1.17
N SER A 8 -2.68 35.42 -1.54
CA SER A 8 -2.70 35.97 -2.89
C SER A 8 -1.41 35.68 -3.62
N GLY A 9 -1.12 34.41 -3.79
CA GLY A 9 -0.20 33.89 -4.77
C GLY A 9 -0.99 32.99 -5.71
N ALA A 10 -2.06 33.51 -6.31
CA ALA A 10 -2.69 32.87 -7.43
C ALA A 10 -1.66 32.78 -8.55
N VAL A 11 -1.06 31.62 -8.73
CA VAL A 11 -0.32 31.29 -9.95
C VAL A 11 -1.33 31.44 -11.09
N PRO A 12 -1.00 32.15 -12.19
CA PRO A 12 -1.95 32.33 -13.28
C PRO A 12 -2.41 30.94 -13.78
N VAL A 13 -3.69 30.69 -13.69
CA VAL A 13 -4.38 29.60 -14.38
C VAL A 13 -4.34 29.96 -15.87
N GLY A 14 -3.22 29.62 -16.54
CA GLY A 14 -2.98 30.05 -17.91
C GLY A 14 -1.63 29.62 -18.50
N ALA A 15 -0.86 28.77 -17.83
CA ALA A 15 0.29 28.13 -18.45
C ALA A 15 -0.24 27.14 -19.50
N ASP A 16 0.30 27.22 -20.70
CA ASP A 16 0.04 26.41 -21.90
C ASP A 16 -0.37 24.96 -21.54
N ARG A 17 -1.69 24.71 -21.52
CA ARG A 17 -2.28 23.37 -21.34
C ARG A 17 -2.13 22.69 -22.69
N GLY A 18 -1.02 22.00 -22.88
CA GLY A 18 -0.66 21.35 -24.13
C GLY A 18 -1.74 20.40 -24.65
N LYS A 19 -1.63 20.03 -25.92
CA LYS A 19 -2.55 19.17 -26.69
C LYS A 19 -2.81 17.76 -26.09
N GLU A 20 -2.20 17.41 -24.96
CA GLU A 20 -2.30 16.09 -24.31
C GLU A 20 -3.39 16.00 -23.22
N ASP A 21 -4.10 17.08 -22.95
CA ASP A 21 -5.12 17.15 -21.90
C ASP A 21 -6.50 16.74 -22.47
N SER A 22 -6.67 15.44 -22.74
CA SER A 22 -7.87 14.86 -23.32
C SER A 22 -8.82 14.27 -22.28
N GLY A 23 -10.04 13.98 -22.69
CA GLY A 23 -11.09 13.42 -21.84
C GLY A 23 -11.86 14.46 -21.02
N PRO A 24 -12.92 14.02 -20.30
CA PRO A 24 -13.68 14.88 -19.39
C PRO A 24 -12.78 15.47 -18.30
N ARG A 25 -13.01 16.75 -17.98
CA ARG A 25 -12.17 17.44 -16.98
C ARG A 25 -12.59 17.11 -15.56
N ILE A 26 -11.61 17.10 -14.63
CA ILE A 26 -11.88 17.01 -13.21
C ILE A 26 -12.58 18.29 -12.75
N ARG A 27 -13.84 18.16 -12.38
CA ARG A 27 -14.67 19.27 -11.90
C ARG A 27 -14.54 19.45 -10.40
N ARG A 28 -14.47 18.33 -9.67
CA ARG A 28 -14.53 18.32 -8.19
C ARG A 28 -13.64 17.23 -7.62
N ILE A 29 -12.97 17.55 -6.53
CA ILE A 29 -12.24 16.62 -5.69
C ILE A 29 -12.76 16.77 -4.27
N GLU A 30 -13.27 15.70 -3.70
CA GLU A 30 -13.91 15.66 -2.40
C GLU A 30 -13.21 14.65 -1.50
N THR A 31 -13.08 14.96 -0.22
CA THR A 31 -12.57 14.03 0.77
C THR A 31 -13.57 13.82 1.88
N PHE A 32 -13.63 12.57 2.36
CA PHE A 32 -14.42 12.11 3.49
C PHE A 32 -13.44 11.43 4.44
N CYS A 33 -13.11 12.04 5.58
CA CYS A 33 -12.02 11.54 6.39
C CYS A 33 -12.33 11.44 7.88
N SER A 34 -11.68 10.46 8.51
CA SER A 34 -11.40 10.33 9.92
C SER A 34 -9.88 10.43 10.11
N PRO A 35 -9.33 10.41 11.33
CA PRO A 35 -7.87 10.36 11.52
C PRO A 35 -7.19 9.13 10.92
N LEU A 36 -7.94 8.04 10.68
CA LEU A 36 -7.40 6.75 10.25
C LEU A 36 -7.71 6.38 8.81
N VAL A 37 -8.81 6.89 8.23
CA VAL A 37 -9.22 6.62 6.84
C VAL A 37 -9.67 7.90 6.18
N GLY A 38 -9.25 8.12 4.93
CA GLY A 38 -9.68 9.25 4.10
C GLY A 38 -10.02 8.77 2.69
N PHE A 39 -11.32 8.66 2.39
CA PHE A 39 -11.77 8.41 1.03
C PHE A 39 -11.74 9.68 0.19
N VAL A 40 -11.42 9.50 -1.09
CA VAL A 40 -11.38 10.57 -2.08
C VAL A 40 -12.40 10.27 -3.16
N ARG A 41 -13.22 11.25 -3.51
CA ARG A 41 -14.13 11.17 -4.65
C ARG A 41 -13.71 12.21 -5.68
N VAL A 42 -13.46 11.78 -6.90
CA VAL A 42 -13.32 12.69 -8.06
C VAL A 42 -14.61 12.70 -8.85
N THR A 43 -15.02 13.88 -9.33
CA THR A 43 -16.18 14.03 -10.22
C THR A 43 -15.73 14.77 -11.47
N SER A 44 -15.98 14.20 -12.64
CA SER A 44 -15.74 14.81 -13.94
C SER A 44 -16.84 15.79 -14.32
N GLU A 45 -16.60 16.62 -15.34
CA GLU A 45 -17.55 17.63 -15.83
C GLU A 45 -18.86 17.01 -16.38
N ASP A 46 -18.82 15.74 -16.83
CA ASP A 46 -20.00 14.97 -17.25
C ASP A 46 -20.75 14.29 -16.07
N GLY A 47 -20.32 14.54 -14.84
CA GLY A 47 -20.96 14.07 -13.61
C GLY A 47 -20.58 12.66 -13.16
N ARG A 48 -19.75 11.94 -13.89
CA ARG A 48 -19.28 10.60 -13.49
C ARG A 48 -18.29 10.69 -12.34
N GLN A 49 -18.28 9.68 -11.50
CA GLN A 49 -17.50 9.67 -10.25
C GLN A 49 -16.58 8.46 -10.17
N GLY A 50 -15.46 8.63 -9.47
CA GLY A 50 -14.57 7.56 -9.07
C GLY A 50 -14.09 7.76 -7.65
N TRP A 51 -13.78 6.66 -6.97
CA TRP A 51 -13.41 6.61 -5.57
C TRP A 51 -11.98 6.09 -5.38
N GLY A 52 -11.26 6.72 -4.49
CA GLY A 52 -9.92 6.34 -4.05
C GLY A 52 -9.75 6.55 -2.56
N GLN A 53 -8.51 6.38 -2.09
CA GLN A 53 -8.19 6.53 -0.69
C GLN A 53 -6.80 7.14 -0.53
N VAL A 54 -6.65 8.09 0.39
CA VAL A 54 -5.34 8.50 0.89
C VAL A 54 -4.81 7.48 1.91
N SER A 55 -3.53 7.55 2.23
CA SER A 55 -2.93 6.65 3.22
C SER A 55 -3.69 6.68 4.55
N THR A 56 -3.77 5.53 5.20
CA THR A 56 -4.23 5.40 6.59
C THR A 56 -3.29 6.10 7.57
N TYR A 57 -3.75 6.37 8.77
CA TYR A 57 -3.06 7.13 9.82
C TYR A 57 -2.75 8.58 9.44
N ASN A 58 -3.16 9.53 10.26
CA ASN A 58 -3.11 10.96 9.95
C ASN A 58 -3.76 11.29 8.59
N SER A 59 -4.79 10.55 8.21
CA SER A 59 -5.45 10.73 6.92
C SER A 59 -6.16 12.07 6.82
N ASP A 60 -6.59 12.67 7.92
CA ASP A 60 -7.10 14.03 8.00
C ASP A 60 -6.04 15.07 7.58
N LEU A 61 -4.77 14.91 8.00
CA LEU A 61 -3.66 15.74 7.53
C LEU A 61 -3.38 15.51 6.05
N THR A 62 -3.40 14.25 5.62
CA THR A 62 -3.17 13.88 4.22
C THR A 62 -4.26 14.43 3.31
N CYS A 63 -5.51 14.43 3.74
CA CYS A 63 -6.63 15.06 3.02
C CYS A 63 -6.45 16.58 2.91
N GLU A 64 -5.98 17.24 3.96
CA GLU A 64 -5.67 18.69 3.92
C GLU A 64 -4.58 18.98 2.88
N ILE A 65 -3.53 18.15 2.82
CA ILE A 65 -2.45 18.27 1.81
C ILE A 65 -3.01 18.01 0.41
N LEU A 66 -3.92 17.06 0.24
CA LEU A 66 -4.58 16.82 -1.04
C LEU A 66 -5.27 18.10 -1.54
N HIS A 67 -6.06 18.75 -0.70
CA HIS A 67 -6.76 19.98 -1.09
C HIS A 67 -5.82 21.18 -1.35
N ARG A 68 -4.69 21.27 -0.64
CA ARG A 68 -3.75 22.40 -0.76
C ARG A 68 -2.69 22.22 -1.83
N GLN A 69 -2.17 21.01 -2.02
CA GLN A 69 -0.98 20.76 -2.85
C GLN A 69 -1.26 19.89 -4.07
N VAL A 70 -2.36 19.13 -4.09
CA VAL A 70 -2.70 18.22 -5.19
C VAL A 70 -3.85 18.77 -6.03
N ALA A 71 -4.97 19.12 -5.39
CA ALA A 71 -6.16 19.59 -6.09
C ALA A 71 -5.94 20.83 -6.98
N PRO A 72 -5.14 21.84 -6.61
CA PRO A 72 -4.90 23.01 -7.48
C PRO A 72 -4.26 22.66 -8.83
N TRP A 73 -3.50 21.57 -8.91
CA TRP A 73 -2.83 21.12 -10.14
C TRP A 73 -3.65 20.12 -10.95
N ALA A 74 -4.66 19.50 -10.32
CA ALA A 74 -5.51 18.48 -10.92
C ALA A 74 -6.84 19.04 -11.43
N LEU A 75 -7.45 20.00 -10.74
CA LEU A 75 -8.72 20.61 -11.14
C LEU A 75 -8.65 21.23 -12.53
N GLY A 76 -9.67 20.97 -13.33
CA GLY A 76 -9.74 21.40 -14.74
C GLY A 76 -8.82 20.62 -15.69
N ARG A 77 -8.07 19.62 -15.21
CA ARG A 77 -7.27 18.73 -16.06
C ARG A 77 -8.14 17.56 -16.55
N GLY A 78 -7.79 17.02 -17.72
CA GLY A 78 -8.49 15.87 -18.31
C GLY A 78 -8.22 14.58 -17.53
N MET A 79 -9.23 13.73 -17.41
CA MET A 79 -9.10 12.42 -16.74
C MET A 79 -8.07 11.51 -17.43
N ASP A 80 -7.86 11.69 -18.75
CA ASP A 80 -6.88 10.93 -19.53
C ASP A 80 -5.44 11.44 -19.36
N ALA A 81 -5.26 12.64 -18.80
CA ALA A 81 -3.95 13.26 -18.55
C ALA A 81 -3.36 12.92 -17.17
N MET A 82 -3.95 12.00 -16.42
CA MET A 82 -3.60 11.78 -15.01
C MET A 82 -2.15 11.38 -14.80
N GLU A 83 -1.56 10.57 -15.66
CA GLU A 83 -0.14 10.18 -15.56
C GLU A 83 0.78 11.40 -15.63
N ALA A 84 0.47 12.35 -16.52
CA ALA A 84 1.21 13.61 -16.64
C ALA A 84 0.99 14.50 -15.39
N VAL A 85 -0.23 14.57 -14.87
CA VAL A 85 -0.56 15.31 -13.64
C VAL A 85 0.20 14.75 -12.45
N ILE A 86 0.21 13.42 -12.27
CA ILE A 86 0.95 12.75 -11.19
C ILE A 86 2.45 12.97 -11.30
N ALA A 87 3.01 13.04 -12.51
CA ALA A 87 4.42 13.37 -12.71
C ALA A 87 4.73 14.86 -12.46
N GLU A 88 3.79 15.75 -12.76
CA GLU A 88 3.97 17.21 -12.62
C GLU A 88 3.89 17.70 -11.17
N ILE A 89 2.96 17.18 -10.36
CA ILE A 89 2.72 17.64 -8.98
C ILE A 89 4.00 17.72 -8.15
N PRO A 90 4.89 16.70 -8.10
CA PRO A 90 6.12 16.78 -7.33
C PRO A 90 7.09 17.89 -7.76
N LEU A 91 7.07 18.24 -9.04
CA LEU A 91 7.90 19.32 -9.58
C LEU A 91 7.37 20.69 -9.17
N ARG A 92 6.04 20.84 -9.11
CA ARG A 92 5.37 22.05 -8.66
C ARG A 92 5.53 22.26 -7.15
N GLU A 93 5.42 21.18 -6.40
CA GLU A 93 5.48 21.17 -4.93
C GLU A 93 6.90 20.87 -4.40
N HIS A 94 7.95 21.13 -5.18
CA HIS A 94 9.35 20.78 -4.86
C HIS A 94 9.87 21.39 -3.54
N LYS A 95 9.25 22.45 -3.01
CA LYS A 95 9.65 23.07 -1.72
C LYS A 95 9.10 22.30 -0.51
N TYR A 96 8.05 21.51 -0.70
CA TYR A 96 7.40 20.70 0.34
C TYR A 96 7.24 19.25 -0.13
N PRO A 97 8.36 18.61 -0.55
CA PRO A 97 8.33 17.22 -1.01
C PRO A 97 8.12 16.29 0.18
N GLY A 98 7.97 15.02 -0.11
CA GLY A 98 8.02 13.98 0.90
C GLY A 98 6.78 13.12 0.94
N THR A 99 6.73 12.24 1.95
CA THR A 99 5.75 11.16 2.02
C THR A 99 4.30 11.65 2.05
N TYR A 100 3.99 12.74 2.78
CA TYR A 100 2.61 13.22 2.85
C TYR A 100 2.06 13.69 1.50
N LEU A 101 2.89 14.35 0.69
CA LEU A 101 2.49 14.72 -0.68
C LEU A 101 2.16 13.48 -1.51
N ARG A 102 3.00 12.44 -1.43
CA ARG A 102 2.77 11.18 -2.16
C ARG A 102 1.49 10.48 -1.69
N ARG A 103 1.29 10.39 -0.38
CA ARG A 103 0.08 9.83 0.22
C ARG A 103 -1.19 10.57 -0.20
N ALA A 104 -1.11 11.88 -0.39
CA ALA A 104 -2.20 12.69 -0.91
C ALA A 104 -2.44 12.46 -2.42
N MET A 105 -1.35 12.37 -3.21
CA MET A 105 -1.42 12.05 -4.64
C MET A 105 -2.08 10.68 -4.88
N ALA A 106 -1.81 9.70 -4.02
CA ALA A 106 -2.42 8.38 -4.12
C ALA A 106 -3.95 8.43 -4.09
N GLY A 107 -4.53 9.31 -3.26
CA GLY A 107 -5.98 9.49 -3.21
C GLY A 107 -6.57 9.94 -4.54
N LEU A 108 -5.92 10.89 -5.21
CA LEU A 108 -6.35 11.35 -6.53
C LEU A 108 -6.16 10.27 -7.60
N ASP A 109 -4.98 9.68 -7.67
CA ASP A 109 -4.62 8.68 -8.68
C ASP A 109 -5.56 7.47 -8.63
N THR A 110 -5.76 6.91 -7.43
CA THR A 110 -6.64 5.75 -7.25
C THR A 110 -8.10 6.07 -7.53
N ALA A 111 -8.56 7.31 -7.26
CA ALA A 111 -9.92 7.73 -7.61
C ALA A 111 -10.11 7.85 -9.13
N VAL A 112 -9.09 8.30 -9.87
CA VAL A 112 -9.16 8.37 -11.33
C VAL A 112 -9.12 6.97 -11.96
N TRP A 113 -8.35 6.02 -11.39
CA TRP A 113 -8.38 4.64 -11.86
C TRP A 113 -9.77 3.99 -11.66
N ASP A 114 -10.45 4.24 -10.54
CA ASP A 114 -11.85 3.79 -10.36
C ASP A 114 -12.78 4.41 -11.40
N TRP A 115 -12.66 5.73 -11.62
CA TRP A 115 -13.45 6.43 -12.64
C TRP A 115 -13.24 5.80 -14.02
N ARG A 116 -12.00 5.54 -14.44
CA ARG A 116 -11.67 4.89 -15.72
C ARG A 116 -12.30 3.50 -15.81
N GLY A 117 -12.22 2.71 -14.73
CA GLY A 117 -12.83 1.39 -14.68
C GLY A 117 -14.35 1.43 -14.83
N ARG A 118 -15.01 2.33 -14.13
CA ARG A 118 -16.47 2.54 -14.22
C ARG A 118 -16.90 3.03 -15.60
N VAL A 119 -16.14 3.94 -16.21
CA VAL A 119 -16.42 4.44 -17.56
C VAL A 119 -16.22 3.36 -18.63
N ALA A 120 -15.20 2.56 -18.50
CA ALA A 120 -14.90 1.45 -19.42
C ALA A 120 -15.72 0.18 -19.14
N GLU A 121 -16.52 0.17 -18.05
CA GLU A 121 -17.26 -1.00 -17.56
C GLU A 121 -16.34 -2.21 -17.31
N LYS A 122 -15.14 -1.96 -16.74
CA LYS A 122 -14.12 -2.96 -16.46
C LYS A 122 -13.53 -2.82 -15.07
N PRO A 123 -13.12 -3.94 -14.43
CA PRO A 123 -12.28 -3.89 -13.25
C PRO A 123 -10.94 -3.19 -13.55
N VAL A 124 -10.38 -2.48 -12.57
CA VAL A 124 -9.08 -1.80 -12.76
C VAL A 124 -7.97 -2.79 -13.15
N ALA A 125 -7.98 -4.00 -12.64
CA ALA A 125 -7.01 -5.04 -13.03
C ALA A 125 -6.95 -5.25 -14.55
N GLU A 126 -8.08 -5.25 -15.23
CA GLU A 126 -8.14 -5.40 -16.70
C GLU A 126 -7.61 -4.15 -17.43
N LEU A 127 -7.88 -2.95 -16.90
CA LEU A 127 -7.32 -1.71 -17.47
C LEU A 127 -5.80 -1.65 -17.35
N LEU A 128 -5.26 -2.27 -16.31
CA LEU A 128 -3.82 -2.40 -16.10
C LEU A 128 -3.17 -3.50 -16.97
N GLY A 129 -3.96 -4.25 -17.74
CA GLY A 129 -3.49 -5.32 -18.63
C GLY A 129 -3.57 -6.73 -18.02
N GLY A 130 -4.11 -6.86 -16.83
CA GLY A 130 -4.31 -8.13 -16.13
C GLY A 130 -5.71 -8.71 -16.29
N SER A 131 -6.21 -9.38 -15.25
CA SER A 131 -7.53 -10.02 -15.24
C SER A 131 -8.10 -10.12 -13.82
N SER A 132 -9.42 -10.21 -13.69
CA SER A 132 -10.08 -10.61 -12.43
C SER A 132 -9.74 -12.04 -12.05
N GLY A 133 -10.12 -12.46 -10.84
CA GLY A 133 -9.99 -13.83 -10.37
C GLY A 133 -9.19 -13.99 -9.07
N PRO A 134 -8.92 -15.26 -8.67
CA PRO A 134 -8.32 -15.57 -7.40
C PRO A 134 -6.83 -15.22 -7.35
N ILE A 135 -6.37 -14.87 -6.13
CA ILE A 135 -4.97 -14.63 -5.80
C ILE A 135 -4.68 -15.37 -4.50
N ARG A 136 -3.63 -16.19 -4.48
CA ARG A 136 -3.16 -16.84 -3.27
C ARG A 136 -2.65 -15.78 -2.28
N ALA A 137 -3.08 -15.86 -1.02
CA ALA A 137 -2.75 -14.87 -0.01
C ALA A 137 -1.89 -15.49 1.11
N TYR A 138 -1.00 -14.67 1.70
CA TYR A 138 -0.47 -15.00 3.01
C TYR A 138 -1.23 -14.28 4.10
N ALA A 139 -1.50 -14.98 5.20
CA ALA A 139 -2.10 -14.40 6.40
C ALA A 139 -1.05 -13.54 7.13
N SER A 140 -1.22 -12.22 7.08
CA SER A 140 -0.27 -11.26 7.66
C SER A 140 -0.70 -10.87 9.07
N SER A 141 0.04 -11.33 10.09
CA SER A 141 -0.11 -10.87 11.47
C SER A 141 0.62 -9.56 11.71
N MET A 142 -0.05 -8.60 12.34
CA MET A 142 0.52 -7.32 12.76
C MET A 142 1.00 -7.36 14.23
N ARG A 143 0.73 -8.47 14.94
CA ARG A 143 0.88 -8.51 16.39
C ARG A 143 2.30 -8.79 16.86
N ARG A 144 2.75 -7.97 17.80
CA ARG A 144 3.93 -8.22 18.65
C ARG A 144 3.53 -8.47 20.10
N ASP A 145 2.34 -8.02 20.51
CA ASP A 145 1.76 -8.11 21.85
C ASP A 145 1.21 -9.51 22.19
N ILE A 146 1.33 -10.48 21.29
CA ILE A 146 0.87 -11.85 21.45
C ILE A 146 2.02 -12.82 21.77
N THR A 147 1.76 -13.82 22.63
CA THR A 147 2.78 -14.83 22.94
C THR A 147 3.04 -15.74 21.73
N PRO A 148 4.26 -16.30 21.58
CA PRO A 148 4.55 -17.26 20.51
C PRO A 148 3.58 -18.44 20.44
N LYS A 149 3.10 -18.92 21.61
CA LYS A 149 2.13 -20.00 21.69
C LYS A 149 0.76 -19.59 21.18
N ASP A 150 0.23 -18.46 21.65
CA ASP A 150 -1.10 -18.00 21.28
C ASP A 150 -1.15 -17.62 19.79
N GLU A 151 -0.04 -17.07 19.27
CA GLU A 151 0.09 -16.79 17.83
C GLU A 151 0.09 -18.07 17.01
N ALA A 152 0.83 -19.10 17.44
CA ALA A 152 0.86 -20.38 16.75
C ALA A 152 -0.54 -21.05 16.71
N GLU A 153 -1.30 -20.99 17.81
CA GLU A 153 -2.67 -21.49 17.88
C GLU A 153 -3.60 -20.70 16.97
N ARG A 154 -3.49 -19.37 16.94
CA ARG A 154 -4.27 -18.48 16.06
C ARG A 154 -4.04 -18.79 14.58
N LEU A 155 -2.76 -18.88 14.17
CA LEU A 155 -2.41 -19.16 12.78
C LEU A 155 -2.81 -20.57 12.35
N LYS A 156 -2.69 -21.56 13.26
CA LYS A 156 -3.16 -22.91 13.02
C LYS A 156 -4.67 -22.98 12.76
N ALA A 157 -5.46 -22.24 13.53
CA ALA A 157 -6.91 -22.15 13.30
C ALA A 157 -7.22 -21.55 11.91
N LEU A 158 -6.53 -20.47 11.50
CA LEU A 158 -6.70 -19.88 10.18
C LEU A 158 -6.29 -20.82 9.03
N HIS A 159 -5.25 -21.65 9.24
CA HIS A 159 -4.88 -22.70 8.31
C HIS A 159 -6.01 -23.72 8.15
N ASP A 160 -6.54 -24.22 9.28
CA ASP A 160 -7.56 -25.25 9.28
C ASP A 160 -8.93 -24.76 8.77
N ASP A 161 -9.31 -23.52 9.10
CA ASP A 161 -10.65 -22.98 8.83
C ASP A 161 -10.76 -22.28 7.46
N LEU A 162 -9.70 -21.55 7.02
CA LEU A 162 -9.72 -20.71 5.83
C LEU A 162 -8.77 -21.19 4.73
N GLY A 163 -7.98 -22.24 4.99
CA GLY A 163 -7.07 -22.84 4.01
C GLY A 163 -5.83 -22.00 3.69
N PHE A 164 -5.45 -21.04 4.54
CA PHE A 164 -4.18 -20.36 4.35
C PHE A 164 -3.01 -21.34 4.42
N ASP A 165 -2.09 -21.25 3.49
CA ASP A 165 -0.88 -22.05 3.42
C ASP A 165 0.41 -21.20 3.40
N ALA A 166 0.28 -19.92 3.66
CA ALA A 166 1.36 -18.99 3.84
C ALA A 166 1.03 -17.99 4.98
N PHE A 167 2.02 -17.69 5.83
CA PHE A 167 1.84 -16.85 7.02
C PHE A 167 3.03 -15.94 7.23
N LYS A 168 2.78 -14.67 7.59
CA LYS A 168 3.79 -13.71 8.03
C LYS A 168 3.59 -13.34 9.49
N VAL A 169 4.66 -13.39 10.29
CA VAL A 169 4.69 -12.99 11.70
C VAL A 169 5.74 -11.92 11.95
N ARG A 170 5.57 -11.14 13.03
CA ARG A 170 6.51 -10.08 13.41
C ARG A 170 7.61 -10.60 14.33
N VAL A 171 8.86 -10.16 14.08
CA VAL A 171 10.04 -10.43 14.93
C VAL A 171 10.71 -9.12 15.33
N GLY A 172 11.44 -9.13 16.43
CA GLY A 172 12.04 -7.92 16.99
C GLY A 172 11.01 -6.91 17.47
N ALA A 173 11.47 -5.76 17.96
CA ALA A 173 10.67 -4.57 18.17
C ALA A 173 10.76 -3.67 16.93
N GLU A 174 9.67 -3.00 16.57
CA GLU A 174 9.62 -2.06 15.46
C GLU A 174 10.65 -0.95 15.64
N CYS A 175 11.50 -0.71 14.61
CA CYS A 175 12.65 0.20 14.69
C CYS A 175 13.49 0.01 15.97
N GLY A 176 13.65 -1.24 16.41
CA GLY A 176 14.02 -1.58 17.79
C GLY A 176 15.49 -1.50 18.12
N GLU A 177 16.40 -1.22 17.16
CA GLU A 177 17.85 -1.17 17.39
C GLU A 177 18.36 -2.44 18.11
N ASP A 178 18.09 -3.61 17.50
CA ASP A 178 18.41 -4.95 17.99
C ASP A 178 17.62 -5.42 19.23
N ARG A 179 16.67 -4.62 19.72
CA ARG A 179 15.79 -5.05 20.81
C ARG A 179 14.72 -6.02 20.32
N ASP A 180 14.39 -6.93 21.19
CA ASP A 180 13.20 -7.76 21.01
C ASP A 180 11.98 -7.08 21.68
N GLU A 181 10.75 -7.43 21.31
CA GLU A 181 9.54 -6.92 21.96
C GLU A 181 9.56 -7.20 23.48
N TRP A 182 9.95 -8.43 23.84
CA TRP A 182 10.43 -8.81 25.16
C TRP A 182 11.53 -9.85 25.01
N PRO A 183 12.42 -9.99 26.00
CA PRO A 183 13.59 -10.85 25.88
C PRO A 183 13.26 -12.29 25.43
N GLY A 184 13.81 -12.70 24.28
CA GLY A 184 13.71 -14.06 23.76
C GLY A 184 12.47 -14.36 22.92
N ARG A 185 11.58 -13.39 22.67
CA ARG A 185 10.38 -13.62 21.85
C ARG A 185 10.73 -14.06 20.44
N THR A 186 11.64 -13.36 19.76
CA THR A 186 12.06 -13.70 18.38
C THR A 186 12.61 -15.13 18.30
N ALA A 187 13.48 -15.52 19.22
CA ALA A 187 14.05 -16.88 19.25
C ALA A 187 12.99 -17.98 19.55
N ALA A 188 11.91 -17.62 20.25
CA ALA A 188 10.85 -18.55 20.61
C ALA A 188 9.78 -18.68 19.50
N ILE A 189 9.38 -17.57 18.86
CA ILE A 189 8.27 -17.58 17.88
C ILE A 189 8.64 -18.37 16.60
N ILE A 190 9.87 -18.24 16.12
CA ILE A 190 10.34 -18.87 14.88
C ILE A 190 10.13 -20.42 14.91
N PRO A 191 10.73 -21.19 15.86
CA PRO A 191 10.54 -22.63 15.91
C PRO A 191 9.11 -23.01 16.27
N GLN A 192 8.41 -22.21 17.06
CA GLN A 192 7.07 -22.54 17.53
C GLN A 192 6.03 -22.48 16.41
N ILE A 193 6.08 -21.44 15.54
CA ILE A 193 5.20 -21.35 14.38
C ILE A 193 5.47 -22.50 13.40
N ARG A 194 6.73 -22.80 13.08
CA ARG A 194 7.09 -23.93 12.21
C ARG A 194 6.55 -25.24 12.75
N THR A 195 6.71 -25.47 14.06
CA THR A 195 6.22 -26.71 14.72
C THR A 195 4.70 -26.83 14.62
N ALA A 196 3.96 -25.73 14.80
CA ALA A 196 2.51 -25.75 14.79
C ALA A 196 1.89 -25.93 13.39
N LEU A 197 2.51 -25.33 12.37
CA LEU A 197 1.99 -25.33 10.99
C LEU A 197 2.57 -26.45 10.11
N GLY A 198 3.73 -27.02 10.50
CA GLY A 198 4.37 -28.11 9.74
C GLY A 198 5.17 -27.60 8.53
N GLU A 199 5.79 -28.56 7.80
CA GLU A 199 6.74 -28.26 6.70
C GLU A 199 6.05 -27.83 5.39
N GLY A 200 4.75 -28.08 5.21
CA GLY A 200 4.02 -27.80 3.98
C GLY A 200 3.54 -26.35 3.84
N VAL A 201 3.79 -25.51 4.85
CA VAL A 201 3.31 -24.13 4.94
C VAL A 201 4.46 -23.15 4.73
N ALA A 202 4.27 -22.16 3.86
CA ALA A 202 5.23 -21.09 3.66
C ALA A 202 5.24 -20.11 4.85
N LEU A 203 6.42 -19.83 5.40
CA LEU A 203 6.57 -18.94 6.53
C LEU A 203 7.43 -17.73 6.17
N LEU A 204 6.93 -16.57 6.53
CA LEU A 204 7.51 -15.26 6.32
C LEU A 204 7.64 -14.52 7.65
N VAL A 205 8.62 -13.66 7.76
CA VAL A 205 8.73 -12.76 8.92
C VAL A 205 8.94 -11.31 8.47
N ASP A 206 8.53 -10.40 9.35
CA ASP A 206 8.79 -8.99 9.21
C ASP A 206 9.50 -8.43 10.45
N GLY A 207 10.65 -7.80 10.22
CA GLY A 207 11.49 -7.16 11.22
C GLY A 207 11.17 -5.68 11.45
N ASN A 208 10.38 -5.04 10.57
CA ASN A 208 10.04 -3.62 10.59
C ASN A 208 11.24 -2.73 10.97
N SER A 209 12.31 -2.82 10.19
CA SER A 209 13.51 -2.00 10.37
C SER A 209 14.20 -2.17 11.75
N GLY A 210 14.04 -3.35 12.37
CA GLY A 210 14.36 -3.56 13.80
C GLY A 210 15.81 -3.89 14.11
N PHE A 211 16.63 -4.31 13.11
CA PHE A 211 17.93 -4.92 13.40
C PHE A 211 19.11 -4.20 12.74
N SER A 212 20.28 -4.27 13.37
CA SER A 212 21.56 -4.06 12.71
C SER A 212 21.84 -5.20 11.71
N PRO A 213 22.70 -5.02 10.68
CA PRO A 213 23.03 -6.08 9.73
C PRO A 213 23.50 -7.37 10.41
N LYS A 214 24.37 -7.24 11.43
CA LYS A 214 24.85 -8.38 12.20
C LYS A 214 23.71 -9.16 12.85
N ARG A 215 22.81 -8.47 13.54
CA ARG A 215 21.66 -9.10 14.22
C ARG A 215 20.67 -9.67 13.23
N ALA A 216 20.41 -8.98 12.13
CA ALA A 216 19.54 -9.44 11.04
C ALA A 216 20.06 -10.76 10.42
N ILE A 217 21.37 -10.87 10.19
CA ILE A 217 21.99 -12.11 9.68
C ILE A 217 21.85 -13.26 10.70
N GLU A 218 22.06 -13.01 12.00
CA GLU A 218 21.84 -14.02 13.04
C GLU A 218 20.37 -14.52 13.06
N VAL A 219 19.41 -13.60 12.97
CA VAL A 219 17.96 -13.92 12.89
C VAL A 219 17.67 -14.66 11.60
N GLY A 220 18.20 -14.18 10.46
CA GLY A 220 18.03 -14.80 9.15
C GLY A 220 18.55 -16.24 9.08
N GLN A 221 19.69 -16.53 9.70
CA GLN A 221 20.20 -17.89 9.83
C GLN A 221 19.24 -18.78 10.63
N LEU A 222 18.71 -18.28 11.75
CA LEU A 222 17.68 -19.01 12.50
C LEU A 222 16.41 -19.25 11.68
N LEU A 223 16.00 -18.30 10.84
CA LEU A 223 14.88 -18.45 9.90
C LEU A 223 15.14 -19.57 8.89
N GLN A 224 16.33 -19.59 8.27
CA GLN A 224 16.75 -20.62 7.32
C GLN A 224 16.77 -22.00 7.98
N ASP A 225 17.27 -22.13 9.20
CA ASP A 225 17.30 -23.38 9.98
C ASP A 225 15.90 -23.94 10.24
N HIS A 226 14.86 -23.09 10.18
CA HIS A 226 13.46 -23.45 10.37
C HIS A 226 12.63 -23.37 9.07
N GLY A 227 13.28 -23.28 7.91
CA GLY A 227 12.62 -23.33 6.61
C GLY A 227 11.71 -22.15 6.30
N TYR A 228 12.01 -20.96 6.85
CA TYR A 228 11.33 -19.73 6.44
C TYR A 228 11.83 -19.27 5.08
N GLU A 229 10.96 -18.68 4.27
CA GLU A 229 11.24 -18.33 2.88
C GLU A 229 11.53 -16.83 2.69
N HIS A 230 11.10 -15.95 3.64
CA HIS A 230 11.06 -14.52 3.41
C HIS A 230 11.34 -13.73 4.70
N PHE A 231 12.22 -12.71 4.60
CA PHE A 231 12.54 -11.78 5.68
C PHE A 231 12.35 -10.34 5.22
N GLU A 232 11.26 -9.72 5.66
CA GLU A 232 10.88 -8.36 5.33
C GLU A 232 11.54 -7.35 6.26
N GLU A 233 11.99 -6.21 5.71
CA GLU A 233 12.58 -5.08 6.41
C GLU A 233 13.52 -5.45 7.58
N PRO A 234 14.57 -6.26 7.33
CA PRO A 234 15.47 -6.67 8.42
C PRO A 234 16.19 -5.48 9.08
N CYS A 235 16.60 -4.49 8.29
CA CYS A 235 17.37 -3.32 8.71
C CYS A 235 16.58 -2.03 8.50
N PRO A 236 17.03 -0.90 9.10
CA PRO A 236 16.42 0.41 8.88
C PRO A 236 16.25 0.72 7.39
N TYR A 237 14.98 0.87 6.93
CA TYR A 237 14.63 1.03 5.51
C TYR A 237 15.36 2.19 4.84
N TRP A 238 15.71 3.24 5.59
CA TRP A 238 16.43 4.42 5.09
C TRP A 238 17.95 4.20 4.88
N ILE A 239 18.50 2.99 5.20
CA ILE A 239 19.89 2.63 5.00
C ILE A 239 19.96 1.37 4.12
N LEU A 240 19.76 1.54 2.81
CA LEU A 240 19.70 0.45 1.83
C LEU A 240 20.95 -0.45 1.84
N GLU A 241 22.11 0.13 2.14
CA GLU A 241 23.40 -0.58 2.22
C GLU A 241 23.36 -1.69 3.27
N GLN A 242 22.68 -1.46 4.41
CA GLN A 242 22.53 -2.45 5.47
C GLN A 242 21.63 -3.61 5.02
N THR A 243 20.50 -3.31 4.41
CA THR A 243 19.62 -4.33 3.85
C THR A 243 20.33 -5.15 2.78
N ALA A 244 21.07 -4.48 1.87
CA ALA A 244 21.88 -5.15 0.85
C ALA A 244 22.99 -6.05 1.43
N GLU A 245 23.54 -5.74 2.59
CA GLU A 245 24.47 -6.61 3.32
C GLU A 245 23.80 -7.89 3.78
N VAL A 246 22.60 -7.79 4.35
CA VAL A 246 21.78 -8.92 4.80
C VAL A 246 21.37 -9.80 3.64
N THR A 247 20.85 -9.21 2.54
CA THR A 247 20.45 -9.92 1.32
C THR A 247 21.57 -10.76 0.75
N ARG A 248 22.80 -10.23 0.70
CA ARG A 248 23.97 -10.99 0.23
C ARG A 248 24.44 -12.10 1.17
N ALA A 249 24.07 -12.06 2.44
CA ALA A 249 24.52 -13.00 3.47
C ALA A 249 23.56 -14.16 3.71
N LEU A 250 22.34 -14.08 3.21
CA LEU A 250 21.29 -15.07 3.44
C LEU A 250 20.87 -15.75 2.13
N ASP A 251 20.39 -16.98 2.23
CA ASP A 251 19.85 -17.75 1.10
C ASP A 251 18.31 -17.63 0.99
N LEU A 252 17.62 -17.12 2.04
CA LEU A 252 16.20 -16.80 1.99
C LEU A 252 15.98 -15.42 1.34
N ASP A 253 14.79 -15.20 0.75
CA ASP A 253 14.45 -13.93 0.11
C ASP A 253 14.36 -12.79 1.13
N VAL A 254 15.07 -11.70 0.92
CA VAL A 254 14.90 -10.45 1.66
C VAL A 254 13.94 -9.55 0.90
N ALA A 255 12.96 -8.98 1.61
CA ALA A 255 11.95 -8.11 1.01
C ALA A 255 11.93 -6.74 1.69
N GLY A 256 11.39 -5.74 0.99
CA GLY A 256 11.24 -4.40 1.54
C GLY A 256 10.85 -3.34 0.52
N GLY A 257 10.75 -2.11 1.02
CA GLY A 257 10.40 -0.92 0.23
C GLY A 257 9.03 -0.32 0.55
N GLU A 258 8.29 -0.85 1.50
CA GLU A 258 6.96 -0.33 1.84
C GLU A 258 6.96 1.16 2.23
N GLN A 259 8.03 1.62 2.89
CA GLN A 259 8.16 3.01 3.32
C GLN A 259 8.71 3.94 2.23
N ASP A 260 9.21 3.41 1.11
CA ASP A 260 9.90 4.19 0.09
C ASP A 260 8.92 4.86 -0.88
N TRP A 261 8.88 6.18 -0.81
CA TRP A 261 8.00 7.04 -1.59
C TRP A 261 8.67 7.73 -2.79
N ASP A 262 10.00 7.64 -2.90
CA ASP A 262 10.79 8.31 -3.94
C ASP A 262 11.32 7.32 -5.00
N LEU A 263 11.05 7.60 -6.27
CA LEU A 263 11.46 6.74 -7.39
C LEU A 263 12.98 6.58 -7.49
N GLN A 264 13.77 7.60 -7.08
CA GLN A 264 15.22 7.49 -7.12
C GLN A 264 15.74 6.53 -6.04
N THR A 265 15.06 6.43 -4.91
CA THR A 265 15.36 5.39 -3.91
C THR A 265 15.06 3.99 -4.48
N TRP A 266 13.96 3.81 -5.21
CA TRP A 266 13.64 2.55 -5.89
C TRP A 266 14.68 2.17 -6.93
N HIS A 267 15.17 3.11 -7.74
CA HIS A 267 16.27 2.86 -8.67
C HIS A 267 17.53 2.35 -7.95
N ARG A 268 17.94 3.01 -6.85
CA ARG A 268 19.10 2.60 -6.05
C ARG A 268 18.89 1.23 -5.39
N MET A 269 17.71 0.97 -4.83
CA MET A 269 17.36 -0.31 -4.21
C MET A 269 17.51 -1.47 -5.21
N ILE A 270 17.01 -1.29 -6.43
CA ILE A 270 17.06 -2.28 -7.50
C ILE A 270 18.51 -2.46 -8.01
N GLU A 271 19.24 -1.36 -8.29
CA GLU A 271 20.63 -1.39 -8.76
C GLU A 271 21.56 -2.07 -7.74
N MET A 272 21.37 -1.81 -6.46
CA MET A 272 22.19 -2.39 -5.38
C MET A 272 21.81 -3.84 -5.08
N ARG A 273 20.68 -4.33 -5.61
CA ARG A 273 20.11 -5.60 -5.15
C ARG A 273 19.92 -5.59 -3.62
N ALA A 274 19.35 -4.49 -3.11
CA ALA A 274 19.15 -4.35 -1.68
C ALA A 274 18.10 -5.34 -1.15
N VAL A 275 17.19 -5.78 -2.01
CA VAL A 275 16.14 -6.78 -1.73
C VAL A 275 16.01 -7.76 -2.88
N ASP A 276 15.43 -8.94 -2.62
CA ASP A 276 15.06 -9.95 -3.60
C ASP A 276 13.60 -9.78 -4.06
N ILE A 277 12.74 -9.25 -3.18
CA ILE A 277 11.31 -8.98 -3.44
C ILE A 277 11.03 -7.50 -3.14
N ILE A 278 10.45 -6.79 -4.11
CA ILE A 278 10.04 -5.40 -3.93
C ILE A 278 8.61 -5.32 -3.40
N GLN A 279 8.38 -4.41 -2.41
CA GLN A 279 7.09 -4.29 -1.71
C GLN A 279 6.57 -2.84 -1.70
N PRO A 280 6.28 -2.22 -2.87
CA PRO A 280 5.73 -0.87 -2.88
C PRO A 280 4.36 -0.83 -2.20
N ASP A 281 4.14 0.15 -1.32
CA ASP A 281 2.80 0.50 -0.83
C ASP A 281 2.18 1.53 -1.78
N ILE A 282 1.03 1.20 -2.36
CA ILE A 282 0.34 2.02 -3.36
C ILE A 282 -0.01 3.40 -2.81
N LEU A 283 -0.40 3.47 -1.53
CA LEU A 283 -0.76 4.73 -0.89
C LEU A 283 0.45 5.57 -0.48
N TYR A 284 1.59 4.93 -0.16
CA TYR A 284 2.79 5.65 0.26
C TYR A 284 3.61 6.16 -0.92
N LEU A 285 3.62 5.41 -2.02
CA LEU A 285 4.38 5.74 -3.22
C LEU A 285 3.71 6.81 -4.11
N GLY A 286 2.41 7.04 -3.95
CA GLY A 286 1.68 8.08 -4.69
C GLY A 286 0.67 7.57 -5.71
N GLY A 287 0.16 6.35 -5.52
CA GLY A 287 -0.94 5.77 -6.28
C GLY A 287 -0.53 4.60 -7.17
N MET A 288 -1.51 4.05 -7.86
CA MET A 288 -1.38 2.91 -8.75
C MET A 288 -0.41 3.18 -9.91
N THR A 289 -0.49 4.37 -10.52
CA THR A 289 0.36 4.77 -11.66
C THR A 289 1.84 4.62 -11.32
N ARG A 290 2.28 5.15 -10.18
CA ARG A 290 3.69 5.08 -9.73
C ARG A 290 4.07 3.68 -9.26
N SER A 291 3.15 2.96 -8.62
CA SER A 291 3.41 1.59 -8.17
C SER A 291 3.60 0.63 -9.33
N MET A 292 2.85 0.78 -10.41
CA MET A 292 3.06 0.03 -11.65
C MET A 292 4.38 0.39 -12.35
N GLU A 293 4.86 1.63 -12.24
CA GLU A 293 6.20 2.02 -12.73
C GLU A 293 7.29 1.26 -11.96
N VAL A 294 7.23 1.25 -10.63
CA VAL A 294 8.18 0.52 -9.77
C VAL A 294 8.13 -0.99 -10.04
N ALA A 295 6.94 -1.57 -10.20
CA ALA A 295 6.80 -2.99 -10.53
C ALA A 295 7.46 -3.35 -11.87
N ARG A 296 7.32 -2.50 -12.90
CA ARG A 296 8.00 -2.70 -14.20
C ARG A 296 9.53 -2.60 -14.07
N LEU A 297 10.04 -1.65 -13.27
CA LEU A 297 11.47 -1.54 -12.98
C LEU A 297 11.98 -2.81 -12.28
N GLY A 298 11.26 -3.31 -11.28
CA GLY A 298 11.57 -4.57 -10.60
C GLY A 298 11.56 -5.76 -11.56
N ALA A 299 10.52 -5.92 -12.36
CA ALA A 299 10.40 -7.00 -13.34
C ALA A 299 11.54 -6.99 -14.36
N ALA A 300 11.94 -5.81 -14.87
CA ALA A 300 13.07 -5.66 -15.77
C ALA A 300 14.40 -6.09 -15.14
N ALA A 301 14.53 -6.01 -13.82
CA ALA A 301 15.68 -6.47 -13.04
C ALA A 301 15.53 -7.93 -12.52
N GLY A 302 14.40 -8.59 -12.79
CA GLY A 302 14.08 -9.94 -12.30
C GLY A 302 13.72 -9.99 -10.81
N LEU A 303 13.22 -8.87 -10.24
CA LEU A 303 12.73 -8.79 -8.88
C LEU A 303 11.21 -8.89 -8.86
N PRO A 304 10.62 -9.91 -8.24
CA PRO A 304 9.18 -10.02 -8.09
C PRO A 304 8.61 -8.93 -7.20
N CYS A 305 7.35 -8.54 -7.48
CA CYS A 305 6.63 -7.51 -6.77
C CYS A 305 5.51 -8.11 -5.92
N THR A 306 5.59 -7.92 -4.60
CA THR A 306 4.52 -8.20 -3.63
C THR A 306 4.16 -6.89 -2.92
N PRO A 307 3.21 -6.10 -3.42
CA PRO A 307 2.88 -4.81 -2.81
C PRO A 307 2.44 -4.98 -1.35
N HIS A 308 2.88 -4.05 -0.51
CA HIS A 308 2.50 -4.00 0.90
C HIS A 308 1.05 -3.57 1.09
N CYS A 309 0.32 -4.21 2.02
CA CYS A 309 -0.98 -3.75 2.51
C CYS A 309 -1.31 -4.29 3.91
N ALA A 310 -1.12 -3.47 4.92
CA ALA A 310 -1.24 -3.89 6.33
C ALA A 310 -2.67 -3.89 6.90
N ASN A 311 -3.70 -3.49 6.14
CA ASN A 311 -5.05 -3.30 6.66
C ASN A 311 -6.13 -3.51 5.60
N LEU A 312 -7.33 -3.91 6.04
CA LEU A 312 -8.48 -4.19 5.19
C LEU A 312 -9.27 -2.90 4.87
N SER A 313 -8.64 -2.01 4.09
CA SER A 313 -9.29 -0.83 3.48
C SER A 313 -9.13 -0.89 1.95
N MET A 314 -9.36 0.22 1.23
CA MET A 314 -9.16 0.21 -0.23
C MET A 314 -7.72 -0.15 -0.64
N VAL A 315 -6.71 0.01 0.23
CA VAL A 315 -5.33 -0.37 -0.09
C VAL A 315 -5.22 -1.85 -0.45
N THR A 316 -5.92 -2.73 0.27
CA THR A 316 -5.95 -4.17 -0.05
C THR A 316 -6.60 -4.42 -1.41
N LEU A 317 -7.69 -3.72 -1.75
CA LEU A 317 -8.31 -3.81 -3.08
C LEU A 317 -7.33 -3.35 -4.17
N PHE A 318 -6.67 -2.22 -3.97
CA PHE A 318 -5.67 -1.72 -4.92
C PHE A 318 -4.56 -2.74 -5.13
N THR A 319 -4.06 -3.33 -4.05
CA THR A 319 -3.01 -4.36 -4.08
C THR A 319 -3.49 -5.61 -4.81
N MET A 320 -4.72 -6.07 -4.57
CA MET A 320 -5.33 -7.18 -5.29
C MET A 320 -5.36 -6.94 -6.81
N HIS A 321 -5.86 -5.77 -7.23
CA HIS A 321 -5.90 -5.40 -8.64
C HIS A 321 -4.50 -5.30 -9.27
N MET A 322 -3.53 -4.72 -8.54
CA MET A 322 -2.14 -4.62 -8.98
C MET A 322 -1.50 -5.98 -9.15
N MET A 323 -1.63 -6.89 -8.18
CA MET A 323 -1.08 -8.25 -8.23
C MET A 323 -1.58 -9.06 -9.42
N ARG A 324 -2.80 -8.77 -9.91
CA ARG A 324 -3.38 -9.42 -11.10
C ARG A 324 -2.88 -8.83 -12.43
N ALA A 325 -2.09 -7.76 -12.39
CA ALA A 325 -1.68 -7.00 -13.56
C ALA A 325 -0.16 -6.81 -13.71
N VAL A 326 0.64 -7.03 -12.67
CA VAL A 326 2.09 -6.88 -12.75
C VAL A 326 2.75 -8.01 -13.55
N ASP A 327 3.82 -7.68 -14.28
CA ASP A 327 4.53 -8.63 -15.17
C ASP A 327 5.23 -9.76 -14.40
N LEU A 328 5.73 -9.47 -13.19
CA LEU A 328 6.40 -10.44 -12.34
C LEU A 328 5.83 -10.34 -10.91
N PRO A 329 4.65 -10.94 -10.65
CA PRO A 329 4.07 -10.94 -9.31
C PRO A 329 4.88 -11.82 -8.36
N GLY A 330 4.91 -11.42 -7.07
CA GLY A 330 5.32 -12.32 -6.01
C GLY A 330 4.36 -13.50 -5.84
N ARG A 331 4.72 -14.45 -4.99
CA ARG A 331 3.96 -15.71 -4.83
C ARG A 331 2.60 -15.51 -4.18
N TYR A 332 2.46 -14.51 -3.30
CA TYR A 332 1.31 -14.29 -2.45
C TYR A 332 0.91 -12.83 -2.40
N LEU A 333 -0.37 -12.57 -2.21
CA LEU A 333 -0.92 -11.28 -1.79
C LEU A 333 -0.75 -11.14 -0.27
N GLU A 334 -0.32 -9.99 0.22
CA GLU A 334 -0.44 -9.66 1.65
C GLU A 334 -1.91 -9.50 2.03
N PHE A 335 -2.34 -10.20 3.09
CA PHE A 335 -3.69 -10.10 3.59
C PHE A 335 -3.70 -10.01 5.11
N SER A 336 -4.06 -8.84 5.64
CA SER A 336 -4.15 -8.64 7.09
C SER A 336 -5.21 -9.53 7.72
N ILE A 337 -4.83 -10.19 8.80
CA ILE A 337 -5.74 -11.07 9.57
C ILE A 337 -6.22 -10.43 10.87
N GLU A 338 -6.00 -9.11 11.02
CA GLU A 338 -6.40 -8.41 12.23
C GLU A 338 -7.88 -8.01 12.19
N GLY A 339 -8.57 -8.36 13.27
CA GLY A 339 -9.98 -8.05 13.46
C GLY A 339 -10.24 -6.69 14.13
N GLU A 340 -11.49 -6.51 14.58
CA GLU A 340 -11.95 -5.29 15.26
C GLU A 340 -11.22 -4.99 16.57
N ASP A 341 -10.66 -6.01 17.23
CA ASP A 341 -9.88 -5.85 18.46
C ASP A 341 -8.55 -5.13 18.25
N TYR A 342 -8.01 -5.18 17.03
CA TYR A 342 -6.76 -4.53 16.66
C TYR A 342 -7.00 -3.30 15.77
N TYR A 343 -7.88 -3.42 14.76
CA TYR A 343 -8.24 -2.37 13.81
C TYR A 343 -9.76 -2.04 13.85
N PRO A 344 -10.30 -1.47 14.95
CA PRO A 344 -11.72 -1.17 15.07
C PRO A 344 -12.25 -0.20 14.00
N TRP A 345 -11.37 0.58 13.39
CA TRP A 345 -11.71 1.55 12.36
C TRP A 345 -11.98 0.95 10.97
N GLN A 346 -11.65 -0.32 10.75
CA GLN A 346 -11.92 -1.03 9.48
C GLN A 346 -13.40 -1.40 9.33
N ARG A 347 -14.14 -1.34 10.41
CA ARG A 347 -15.55 -1.69 10.43
C ARG A 347 -16.39 -0.74 9.59
N ASP A 348 -17.36 -1.30 8.90
CA ASP A 348 -18.40 -0.56 8.17
C ASP A 348 -17.88 0.41 7.09
N LEU A 349 -16.68 0.18 6.55
CA LEU A 349 -16.12 0.99 5.46
C LEU A 349 -16.88 0.80 4.14
N PHE A 350 -17.39 -0.39 3.88
CA PHE A 350 -18.04 -0.78 2.65
C PHE A 350 -19.46 -1.29 2.90
N VAL A 351 -20.32 -1.22 1.88
CA VAL A 351 -21.71 -1.73 1.95
C VAL A 351 -21.70 -3.26 2.08
N THR A 352 -20.79 -3.91 1.38
CA THR A 352 -20.56 -5.36 1.46
C THR A 352 -19.07 -5.59 1.70
N ASP A 353 -18.74 -6.52 2.59
CA ASP A 353 -17.34 -6.87 2.85
C ASP A 353 -16.70 -7.48 1.59
N PRO A 354 -15.66 -6.86 1.01
CA PRO A 354 -14.97 -7.37 -0.17
C PRO A 354 -13.83 -8.35 0.16
N PHE A 355 -13.52 -8.56 1.44
CA PHE A 355 -12.34 -9.27 1.91
C PHE A 355 -12.65 -10.70 2.34
N VAL A 356 -13.15 -11.49 1.38
CA VAL A 356 -13.48 -12.92 1.63
C VAL A 356 -12.31 -13.79 1.22
N ILE A 357 -11.87 -14.64 2.15
CA ILE A 357 -10.87 -15.69 1.89
C ILE A 357 -11.58 -17.04 1.72
N CYS A 358 -11.24 -17.74 0.65
CA CYS A 358 -11.68 -19.10 0.39
C CYS A 358 -10.47 -19.93 -0.07
N ASP A 359 -10.20 -21.03 0.61
CA ASP A 359 -9.04 -21.90 0.34
C ASP A 359 -7.71 -21.10 0.24
N GLY A 360 -7.48 -20.17 1.17
CA GLY A 360 -6.28 -19.33 1.21
C GLY A 360 -6.17 -18.29 0.08
N GLN A 361 -7.26 -18.00 -0.63
CA GLN A 361 -7.28 -17.09 -1.76
C GLN A 361 -8.26 -15.93 -1.54
N ALA A 362 -7.84 -14.72 -1.89
CA ALA A 362 -8.71 -13.58 -2.13
C ALA A 362 -9.08 -13.51 -3.62
N THR A 363 -10.19 -12.86 -3.96
CA THR A 363 -10.65 -12.79 -5.36
C THR A 363 -10.90 -11.36 -5.81
N VAL A 364 -10.25 -10.95 -6.90
CA VAL A 364 -10.57 -9.68 -7.58
C VAL A 364 -11.91 -9.83 -8.29
N SER A 365 -12.85 -8.96 -7.95
CA SER A 365 -14.20 -8.92 -8.51
C SER A 365 -14.18 -8.55 -10.00
N GLU A 366 -15.21 -9.01 -10.75
CA GLU A 366 -15.48 -8.57 -12.12
C GLU A 366 -16.26 -7.24 -12.19
N VAL A 367 -16.66 -6.70 -11.04
CA VAL A 367 -17.40 -5.44 -10.96
C VAL A 367 -16.50 -4.28 -11.39
N PRO A 368 -17.00 -3.32 -12.22
CA PRO A 368 -16.23 -2.18 -12.72
C PRO A 368 -15.58 -1.33 -11.62
N GLY A 369 -14.44 -0.74 -11.94
CA GLY A 369 -13.65 0.05 -11.00
C GLY A 369 -12.92 -0.83 -9.99
N TRP A 370 -12.93 -0.44 -8.72
CA TRP A 370 -12.37 -1.26 -7.62
C TRP A 370 -13.34 -2.34 -7.14
N GLY A 371 -14.55 -2.41 -7.70
CA GLY A 371 -15.54 -3.45 -7.38
C GLY A 371 -16.23 -3.29 -6.02
N VAL A 372 -16.22 -2.11 -5.43
CA VAL A 372 -16.81 -1.84 -4.11
C VAL A 372 -17.70 -0.60 -4.09
N GLU A 373 -18.57 -0.55 -3.10
CA GLU A 373 -19.37 0.62 -2.74
C GLU A 373 -19.02 1.04 -1.30
N ILE A 374 -18.62 2.30 -1.12
CA ILE A 374 -18.30 2.84 0.19
C ILE A 374 -19.60 3.07 0.96
N ASN A 375 -19.60 2.71 2.24
CA ASN A 375 -20.80 2.80 3.09
C ASN A 375 -21.25 4.25 3.27
N PRO A 376 -22.49 4.62 2.83
CA PRO A 376 -23.01 5.97 2.97
C PRO A 376 -23.12 6.44 4.43
N GLU A 377 -23.36 5.53 5.37
CA GLU A 377 -23.42 5.87 6.79
C GLU A 377 -22.04 6.25 7.36
N TRP A 378 -20.97 5.61 6.86
CA TRP A 378 -19.61 5.99 7.20
C TRP A 378 -19.27 7.36 6.63
N LEU A 379 -19.61 7.61 5.36
CA LEU A 379 -19.41 8.92 4.71
C LEU A 379 -20.13 10.05 5.45
N ALA A 380 -21.35 9.81 5.90
CA ALA A 380 -22.15 10.80 6.61
C ALA A 380 -21.55 11.22 7.97
N LYS A 381 -20.73 10.36 8.59
CA LYS A 381 -20.07 10.62 9.89
C LYS A 381 -18.66 11.22 9.73
N SER A 382 -18.11 11.21 8.51
CA SER A 382 -16.76 11.68 8.24
C SER A 382 -16.67 13.21 8.12
N LYS A 383 -15.46 13.76 8.29
CA LYS A 383 -15.19 15.17 7.97
C LYS A 383 -15.15 15.31 6.44
N TYR A 384 -16.04 16.13 5.92
CA TYR A 384 -16.14 16.43 4.50
C TYR A 384 -15.39 17.69 4.13
N THR A 385 -14.63 17.65 3.03
CA THR A 385 -13.98 18.81 2.40
C THR A 385 -14.08 18.70 0.89
N CYS A 386 -14.19 19.82 0.18
CA CYS A 386 -14.35 19.88 -1.27
C CYS A 386 -13.47 20.97 -1.89
N SER A 387 -12.84 20.64 -3.02
CA SER A 387 -12.21 21.58 -3.94
C SER A 387 -12.90 21.48 -5.29
N GLU A 388 -13.28 22.62 -5.88
CA GLU A 388 -13.98 22.67 -7.15
C GLU A 388 -13.24 23.56 -8.16
N ASP A 389 -13.29 23.15 -9.42
CA ASP A 389 -12.91 24.01 -10.54
C ASP A 389 -14.01 25.07 -10.71
N THR A 390 -13.69 26.29 -10.33
CA THR A 390 -14.59 27.45 -10.57
C THR A 390 -14.36 27.99 -11.96
N PRO A 391 -15.43 28.20 -12.77
CA PRO A 391 -15.34 28.71 -14.13
C PRO A 391 -14.69 30.08 -14.20
#